data_11d969d6fcf26f11c498847d4f9941c4
#
_entry.id   11d969d6fcf26f11c498847d4f9941c4
#
_cell.length_a   1.000
_cell.length_b   1.000
_cell.length_c   1.000
_cell.angle_alpha   90.00
_cell.angle_beta   90.00
_cell.angle_gamma   90.00
#
_symmetry.space_group_name_H-M   'P 1'
#
loop_
_entity.id
_entity.type
_entity.pdbx_description
1 polymer ?
#
loop_
_entity_poly.entity_id
_entity_poly.type
_entity_poly.pdbx_seq_one_letter_code
_entity_poly.pdbx_strand_id
1 'polypeptide(L)'
;MFCLARRESEHSSFSGGIVVTTKRFLFLFVLAAAQILAASLVFAHHSIAEYDMTALTTVKGTVTQFEWSNPHAYIHIESKDDKGNVTEWTAELASLGMLSRVSWKRDTVKPGDEITIYGNRAKNGKTLMRLDKIAFANGQELSAHVG
;
A
#
# COMPACT_ATOMS: atom_id res chain seq x y z
N MET A 1 29.67 75.50 41.34
CA MET A 1 30.27 75.04 40.12
C MET A 1 29.89 73.55 40.03
N PHE A 2 28.71 73.33 39.36
CA PHE A 2 28.14 71.94 39.26
C PHE A 2 28.41 71.44 37.85
N CYS A 3 29.14 70.34 37.75
CA CYS A 3 29.41 69.65 36.52
C CYS A 3 28.34 68.55 36.35
N LEU A 4 27.44 68.72 35.37
CA LEU A 4 26.44 67.72 35.03
C LEU A 4 27.06 66.74 34.03
N ALA A 5 27.25 65.50 34.48
CA ALA A 5 27.63 64.37 33.63
C ALA A 5 26.40 63.83 32.91
N ARG A 6 26.45 63.92 31.59
CA ARG A 6 25.44 63.39 30.65
C ARG A 6 25.67 61.90 30.52
N ARG A 7 24.64 61.12 30.88
CA ARG A 7 24.62 59.66 30.72
C ARG A 7 24.07 59.35 29.32
N GLU A 8 24.91 58.90 28.41
CA GLU A 8 24.49 58.36 27.13
C GLU A 8 23.94 56.94 27.34
N SER A 9 22.68 56.75 26.94
CA SER A 9 22.04 55.44 26.93
C SER A 9 22.43 54.70 25.66
N GLU A 10 23.25 53.69 25.79
CA GLU A 10 23.50 52.73 24.71
C GLU A 10 22.23 51.91 24.43
N HIS A 11 21.57 52.21 23.33
CA HIS A 11 20.58 51.33 22.73
C HIS A 11 21.31 50.16 22.02
N SER A 12 21.54 49.07 22.76
CA SER A 12 21.97 47.79 22.17
C SER A 12 20.83 47.21 21.34
N SER A 13 20.97 47.30 20.00
CA SER A 13 20.05 46.73 19.04
C SER A 13 20.22 45.19 19.03
N PHE A 14 19.36 44.50 19.76
CA PHE A 14 19.27 43.04 19.81
C PHE A 14 18.30 42.55 18.70
N SER A 15 18.71 42.68 17.44
CA SER A 15 17.86 42.32 16.28
C SER A 15 18.34 41.14 15.44
N GLY A 16 19.48 40.51 15.77
CA GLY A 16 20.08 39.48 14.92
C GLY A 16 19.66 38.00 15.17
N GLY A 17 19.16 37.70 16.36
CA GLY A 17 18.97 36.31 16.81
C GLY A 17 17.76 35.58 16.24
N ILE A 18 16.65 36.27 16.02
CA ILE A 18 15.36 35.66 15.63
C ILE A 18 15.34 35.21 14.18
N VAL A 19 15.94 35.97 13.28
CA VAL A 19 15.93 35.68 11.84
C VAL A 19 16.75 34.43 11.48
N VAL A 20 17.88 34.21 12.15
CA VAL A 20 18.73 33.04 11.93
C VAL A 20 18.06 31.76 12.45
N THR A 21 17.35 31.85 13.55
CA THR A 21 16.62 30.70 14.13
C THR A 21 15.46 30.29 13.24
N THR A 22 14.67 31.24 12.74
CA THR A 22 13.53 30.96 11.85
C THR A 22 13.98 30.30 10.55
N LYS A 23 15.06 30.74 9.93
CA LYS A 23 15.62 30.12 8.72
C LYS A 23 16.11 28.70 8.94
N ARG A 24 16.72 28.42 10.11
CA ARG A 24 17.14 27.06 10.49
C ARG A 24 15.94 26.14 10.73
N PHE A 25 14.90 26.61 11.40
CA PHE A 25 13.67 25.84 11.60
C PHE A 25 12.95 25.57 10.27
N LEU A 26 12.86 26.55 9.36
CA LEU A 26 12.29 26.37 8.05
C LEU A 26 13.08 25.34 7.23
N PHE A 27 14.40 25.40 7.25
CA PHE A 27 15.27 24.45 6.55
C PHE A 27 15.09 23.03 7.08
N LEU A 28 15.07 22.85 8.40
CA LEU A 28 14.84 21.54 9.04
C LEU A 28 13.44 20.99 8.74
N PHE A 29 12.43 21.85 8.71
CA PHE A 29 11.07 21.46 8.35
C PHE A 29 10.96 21.01 6.89
N VAL A 30 11.58 21.74 5.95
CA VAL A 30 11.62 21.35 4.53
C VAL A 30 12.38 20.05 4.34
N LEU A 31 13.48 19.85 5.06
CA LEU A 31 14.27 18.62 5.00
C LEU A 31 13.44 17.42 5.53
N ALA A 32 12.75 17.59 6.65
CA ALA A 32 11.88 16.55 7.21
C ALA A 32 10.70 16.22 6.29
N ALA A 33 10.07 17.22 5.70
CA ALA A 33 8.98 17.05 4.72
C ALA A 33 9.47 16.29 3.47
N ALA A 34 10.66 16.60 2.97
CA ALA A 34 11.27 15.91 1.84
C ALA A 34 11.55 14.42 2.14
N GLN A 35 11.98 14.09 3.36
CA GLN A 35 12.19 12.69 3.77
C GLN A 35 10.88 11.92 3.86
N ILE A 36 9.80 12.51 4.36
CA ILE A 36 8.47 11.88 4.43
C ILE A 36 7.95 11.61 3.01
N LEU A 37 8.10 12.53 2.08
CA LEU A 37 7.72 12.37 0.68
C LEU A 37 8.55 11.28 -0.03
N ALA A 38 9.86 11.22 0.24
CA ALA A 38 10.73 10.18 -0.33
C ALA A 38 10.39 8.78 0.20
N ALA A 39 10.04 8.65 1.49
CA ALA A 39 9.66 7.37 2.09
C ALA A 39 8.38 6.78 1.45
N SER A 40 7.40 7.62 1.09
CA SER A 40 6.15 7.16 0.46
C SER A 40 6.35 6.54 -0.92
N LEU A 41 7.35 6.95 -1.67
CA LEU A 41 7.67 6.40 -3.00
C LEU A 41 8.27 4.99 -2.93
N VAL A 42 8.99 4.67 -1.86
CA VAL A 42 9.66 3.36 -1.71
C VAL A 42 8.63 2.25 -1.43
N PHE A 43 7.57 2.52 -0.66
CA PHE A 43 6.54 1.51 -0.36
C PHE A 43 5.68 1.14 -1.57
N ALA A 44 5.44 2.06 -2.52
CA ALA A 44 4.60 1.81 -3.70
C ALA A 44 5.24 0.85 -4.72
N HIS A 45 6.56 0.75 -4.77
CA HIS A 45 7.26 -0.09 -5.75
C HIS A 45 7.57 -1.52 -5.27
N HIS A 46 7.52 -1.78 -3.95
CA HIS A 46 7.88 -3.10 -3.43
C HIS A 46 6.84 -4.18 -3.74
N SER A 47 5.54 -3.87 -3.79
CA SER A 47 4.50 -4.89 -3.95
C SER A 47 4.51 -5.57 -5.32
N ILE A 48 4.76 -4.85 -6.42
CA ILE A 48 4.79 -5.43 -7.77
C ILE A 48 6.08 -6.22 -8.03
N ALA A 49 7.21 -5.78 -7.46
CA ALA A 49 8.50 -6.43 -7.64
C ALA A 49 8.58 -7.85 -7.06
N GLU A 50 7.71 -8.18 -6.12
CA GLU A 50 7.62 -9.50 -5.48
C GLU A 50 6.97 -10.56 -6.37
N TYR A 51 6.21 -10.16 -7.40
CA TYR A 51 5.46 -11.05 -8.28
C TYR A 51 6.15 -11.24 -9.62
N ASP A 52 6.03 -12.45 -10.19
CA ASP A 52 6.47 -12.74 -11.56
C ASP A 52 5.43 -12.22 -12.57
N MET A 53 5.64 -10.99 -13.04
CA MET A 53 4.73 -10.34 -13.98
C MET A 53 4.84 -10.89 -15.42
N THR A 54 5.74 -11.85 -15.67
CA THR A 54 5.94 -12.44 -17.01
C THR A 54 5.10 -13.69 -17.24
N ALA A 55 4.60 -14.31 -16.16
CA ALA A 55 3.84 -15.56 -16.22
C ALA A 55 2.51 -15.43 -15.46
N LEU A 56 1.42 -15.83 -16.13
CA LEU A 56 0.11 -15.95 -15.50
C LEU A 56 -0.05 -17.36 -14.91
N THR A 57 -0.40 -17.43 -13.64
CA THR A 57 -0.72 -18.66 -12.92
C THR A 57 -2.23 -18.78 -12.76
N THR A 58 -2.75 -19.98 -13.00
CA THR A 58 -4.17 -20.29 -12.83
C THR A 58 -4.33 -21.34 -11.75
N VAL A 59 -5.22 -21.10 -10.78
CA VAL A 59 -5.52 -22.05 -9.71
C VAL A 59 -7.03 -22.13 -9.52
N LYS A 60 -7.58 -23.35 -9.57
CA LYS A 60 -8.97 -23.63 -9.22
C LYS A 60 -9.04 -24.09 -7.78
N GLY A 61 -10.02 -23.61 -7.02
CA GLY A 61 -10.21 -24.03 -5.63
C GLY A 61 -11.51 -23.53 -5.02
N THR A 62 -11.68 -23.86 -3.76
CA THR A 62 -12.82 -23.46 -2.93
C THR A 62 -12.39 -22.32 -2.01
N VAL A 63 -13.16 -21.24 -1.96
CA VAL A 63 -12.90 -20.10 -1.07
C VAL A 63 -13.03 -20.54 0.37
N THR A 64 -12.01 -20.29 1.18
CA THR A 64 -12.03 -20.51 2.64
C THR A 64 -12.28 -19.20 3.38
N GLN A 65 -11.75 -18.07 2.86
CA GLN A 65 -11.91 -16.76 3.47
C GLN A 65 -11.80 -15.64 2.42
N PHE A 66 -12.56 -14.56 2.62
CA PHE A 66 -12.39 -13.30 1.92
C PHE A 66 -12.17 -12.18 2.91
N GLU A 67 -10.94 -11.63 2.92
CA GLU A 67 -10.55 -10.50 3.76
C GLU A 67 -10.79 -9.19 3.03
N TRP A 68 -11.88 -8.52 3.38
CA TRP A 68 -12.23 -7.21 2.83
C TRP A 68 -11.65 -6.10 3.71
N SER A 69 -10.35 -5.79 3.54
CA SER A 69 -9.59 -4.85 4.37
C SER A 69 -8.65 -3.96 3.55
N ASN A 70 -8.17 -2.86 4.14
CA ASN A 70 -7.09 -2.03 3.61
C ASN A 70 -5.77 -2.38 4.32
N PRO A 71 -4.61 -2.22 3.66
CA PRO A 71 -4.39 -1.60 2.35
C PRO A 71 -4.77 -2.49 1.16
N HIS A 72 -4.85 -3.82 1.34
CA HIS A 72 -5.19 -4.79 0.32
C HIS A 72 -6.25 -5.75 0.84
N ALA A 73 -7.13 -6.22 -0.05
CA ALA A 73 -8.01 -7.35 0.23
C ALA A 73 -7.33 -8.67 -0.16
N TYR A 74 -7.75 -9.80 0.45
CA TYR A 74 -7.20 -11.11 0.17
C TYR A 74 -8.31 -12.16 0.02
N ILE A 75 -8.14 -13.06 -0.94
CA ILE A 75 -8.95 -14.27 -1.07
C ILE A 75 -8.05 -15.46 -0.74
N HIS A 76 -8.50 -16.30 0.19
CA HIS A 76 -7.87 -17.56 0.51
C HIS A 76 -8.70 -18.69 -0.10
N ILE A 77 -8.04 -19.61 -0.79
CA ILE A 77 -8.68 -20.78 -1.40
C ILE A 77 -7.91 -22.06 -1.07
N GLU A 78 -8.62 -23.16 -0.97
CA GLU A 78 -8.05 -24.50 -0.99
C GLU A 78 -8.16 -25.08 -2.40
N SER A 79 -7.01 -25.45 -2.98
CA SER A 79 -6.91 -26.15 -4.25
C SER A 79 -6.55 -27.61 -3.99
N LYS A 80 -7.19 -28.54 -4.71
CA LYS A 80 -6.90 -29.97 -4.65
C LYS A 80 -6.26 -30.40 -5.97
N ASP A 81 -5.15 -31.15 -5.85
CA ASP A 81 -4.55 -31.81 -7.01
C ASP A 81 -5.29 -33.14 -7.34
N ASP A 82 -4.91 -33.77 -8.47
CA ASP A 82 -5.50 -35.04 -8.93
C ASP A 82 -5.28 -36.20 -7.93
N LYS A 83 -4.36 -36.05 -6.99
CA LYS A 83 -4.07 -37.05 -5.93
C LYS A 83 -4.84 -36.75 -4.64
N GLY A 84 -5.60 -35.66 -4.61
CA GLY A 84 -6.35 -35.21 -3.45
C GLY A 84 -5.54 -34.43 -2.41
N ASN A 85 -4.28 -34.05 -2.70
CA ASN A 85 -3.52 -33.19 -1.81
C ASN A 85 -4.08 -31.78 -1.84
N VAL A 86 -4.26 -31.20 -0.66
CA VAL A 86 -4.78 -29.83 -0.50
C VAL A 86 -3.62 -28.86 -0.41
N THR A 87 -3.72 -27.76 -1.16
CA THR A 87 -2.79 -26.63 -1.10
C THR A 87 -3.57 -25.37 -0.88
N GLU A 88 -3.21 -24.61 0.16
CA GLU A 88 -3.76 -23.29 0.40
C GLU A 88 -3.08 -22.26 -0.48
N TRP A 89 -3.88 -21.41 -1.14
CA TRP A 89 -3.44 -20.27 -1.92
C TRP A 89 -4.03 -19.00 -1.38
N THR A 90 -3.22 -17.94 -1.41
CA THR A 90 -3.65 -16.58 -1.10
C THR A 90 -3.55 -15.71 -2.36
N ALA A 91 -4.63 -15.06 -2.72
CA ALA A 91 -4.66 -14.08 -3.80
C ALA A 91 -4.78 -12.68 -3.20
N GLU A 92 -3.76 -11.84 -3.46
CA GLU A 92 -3.74 -10.43 -3.07
C GLU A 92 -4.47 -9.58 -4.11
N LEU A 93 -5.41 -8.77 -3.66
CA LEU A 93 -6.19 -7.84 -4.47
C LEU A 93 -5.70 -6.40 -4.23
N ALA A 94 -6.28 -5.46 -4.98
CA ALA A 94 -6.07 -4.04 -4.79
C ALA A 94 -6.73 -3.51 -3.49
N SER A 95 -6.57 -2.22 -3.22
CA SER A 95 -7.27 -1.54 -2.12
C SER A 95 -8.79 -1.53 -2.33
N LEU A 96 -9.55 -1.42 -1.24
CA LEU A 96 -11.01 -1.42 -1.30
C LEU A 96 -11.57 -0.32 -2.21
N GLY A 97 -10.91 0.85 -2.24
CA GLY A 97 -11.32 1.96 -3.11
C GLY A 97 -11.17 1.65 -4.59
N MET A 98 -10.14 0.89 -4.98
CA MET A 98 -9.95 0.43 -6.37
C MET A 98 -10.93 -0.68 -6.73
N LEU A 99 -11.09 -1.67 -5.85
CA LEU A 99 -11.99 -2.80 -6.06
C LEU A 99 -13.44 -2.37 -6.23
N SER A 100 -13.90 -1.39 -5.44
CA SER A 100 -15.27 -0.86 -5.56
C SER A 100 -15.56 -0.22 -6.92
N ARG A 101 -14.54 0.29 -7.62
CA ARG A 101 -14.69 0.86 -8.99
C ARG A 101 -14.92 -0.21 -10.05
N VAL A 102 -14.51 -1.44 -9.79
CA VAL A 102 -14.69 -2.60 -10.67
C VAL A 102 -15.70 -3.60 -10.11
N SER A 103 -16.68 -3.09 -9.37
CA SER A 103 -17.87 -3.79 -8.89
C SER A 103 -17.63 -4.83 -7.79
N TRP A 104 -16.45 -4.88 -7.18
CA TRP A 104 -16.22 -5.71 -6.00
C TRP A 104 -16.92 -5.15 -4.77
N LYS A 105 -17.42 -6.05 -3.93
CA LYS A 105 -18.07 -5.78 -2.66
C LYS A 105 -17.61 -6.80 -1.62
N ARG A 106 -17.89 -6.53 -0.34
CA ARG A 106 -17.56 -7.44 0.77
C ARG A 106 -18.17 -8.84 0.62
N ASP A 107 -19.24 -8.99 -0.11
CA ASP A 107 -19.98 -10.23 -0.34
C ASP A 107 -19.82 -10.79 -1.76
N THR A 108 -18.84 -10.29 -2.52
CA THR A 108 -18.57 -10.73 -3.91
C THR A 108 -18.20 -12.20 -3.97
N VAL A 109 -17.39 -12.69 -3.03
CA VAL A 109 -17.10 -14.10 -2.84
C VAL A 109 -17.32 -14.49 -1.38
N LYS A 110 -17.68 -15.74 -1.14
CA LYS A 110 -18.01 -16.28 0.19
C LYS A 110 -17.29 -17.60 0.41
N PRO A 111 -17.01 -17.97 1.67
CA PRO A 111 -16.54 -19.31 1.99
C PRO A 111 -17.45 -20.37 1.39
N GLY A 112 -16.86 -21.36 0.72
CA GLY A 112 -17.56 -22.42 0.00
C GLY A 112 -17.77 -22.17 -1.50
N ASP A 113 -17.53 -20.95 -2.02
CA ASP A 113 -17.62 -20.70 -3.45
C ASP A 113 -16.49 -21.41 -4.20
N GLU A 114 -16.82 -22.11 -5.29
CA GLU A 114 -15.83 -22.64 -6.23
C GLU A 114 -15.46 -21.58 -7.24
N ILE A 115 -14.19 -21.19 -7.28
CA ILE A 115 -13.67 -20.19 -8.20
C ILE A 115 -12.36 -20.64 -8.85
N THR A 116 -12.05 -20.03 -9.97
CA THR A 116 -10.71 -20.08 -10.57
C THR A 116 -10.08 -18.70 -10.44
N ILE A 117 -8.91 -18.63 -9.81
CA ILE A 117 -8.12 -17.39 -9.69
C ILE A 117 -7.03 -17.37 -10.75
N TYR A 118 -6.83 -16.21 -11.36
CA TYR A 118 -5.78 -15.92 -12.34
C TYR A 118 -4.93 -14.79 -11.81
N GLY A 119 -3.62 -14.95 -11.86
CA GLY A 119 -2.73 -13.91 -11.33
C GLY A 119 -1.25 -14.25 -11.47
N ASN A 120 -0.42 -13.34 -11.02
CA ASN A 120 1.03 -13.47 -11.04
C ASN A 120 1.54 -14.03 -9.72
N ARG A 121 2.24 -15.16 -9.76
CA ARG A 121 2.77 -15.84 -8.57
C ARG A 121 3.91 -15.07 -7.94
N ALA A 122 4.04 -15.14 -6.62
CA ALA A 122 5.18 -14.61 -5.89
C ALA A 122 6.48 -15.34 -6.29
N LYS A 123 7.55 -14.58 -6.56
CA LYS A 123 8.87 -15.09 -6.99
C LYS A 123 9.57 -15.95 -5.94
N ASN A 124 9.21 -15.79 -4.67
CA ASN A 124 9.80 -16.54 -3.55
C ASN A 124 9.28 -17.97 -3.42
N GLY A 125 8.46 -18.44 -4.37
CA GLY A 125 7.91 -19.80 -4.42
C GLY A 125 6.71 -20.06 -3.50
N LYS A 126 6.26 -19.07 -2.72
CA LYS A 126 5.05 -19.19 -1.88
C LYS A 126 3.80 -19.40 -2.73
N THR A 127 2.76 -19.96 -2.13
CA THR A 127 1.41 -20.08 -2.70
C THR A 127 0.64 -18.76 -2.53
N LEU A 128 1.26 -17.67 -2.98
CA LEU A 128 0.76 -16.31 -2.97
C LEU A 128 0.76 -15.79 -4.41
N MET A 129 -0.30 -15.11 -4.82
CA MET A 129 -0.35 -14.44 -6.12
C MET A 129 -0.98 -13.06 -6.02
N ARG A 130 -0.58 -12.17 -6.90
CA ARG A 130 -1.29 -10.93 -7.17
C ARG A 130 -2.43 -11.24 -8.14
N LEU A 131 -3.67 -11.04 -7.68
CA LEU A 131 -4.86 -11.38 -8.47
C LEU A 131 -5.01 -10.46 -9.68
N ASP A 132 -5.27 -11.05 -10.83
CA ASP A 132 -5.69 -10.36 -12.06
C ASP A 132 -7.22 -10.41 -12.21
N LYS A 133 -7.78 -11.61 -12.18
CA LYS A 133 -9.23 -11.85 -12.23
C LYS A 133 -9.62 -13.16 -11.56
N ILE A 134 -10.92 -13.29 -11.28
CA ILE A 134 -11.53 -14.57 -10.93
C ILE A 134 -12.55 -14.99 -11.99
N ALA A 135 -12.79 -16.30 -12.08
CA ALA A 135 -13.94 -16.88 -12.78
C ALA A 135 -14.75 -17.73 -11.81
N PHE A 136 -16.06 -17.53 -11.78
CA PHE A 136 -17.00 -18.34 -11.04
C PHE A 136 -17.37 -19.63 -11.80
N ALA A 137 -17.94 -20.61 -11.12
CA ALA A 137 -18.37 -21.88 -11.72
C ALA A 137 -19.43 -21.69 -12.83
N ASN A 138 -20.18 -20.60 -12.83
CA ASN A 138 -21.17 -20.23 -13.84
C ASN A 138 -20.55 -19.57 -15.09
N GLY A 139 -19.22 -19.40 -15.14
CA GLY A 139 -18.51 -18.76 -16.25
C GLY A 139 -18.44 -17.24 -16.17
N GLN A 140 -19.02 -16.61 -15.15
CA GLN A 140 -18.87 -15.16 -14.93
C GLN A 140 -17.45 -14.84 -14.49
N GLU A 141 -16.84 -13.82 -15.06
CA GLU A 141 -15.52 -13.33 -14.69
C GLU A 141 -15.59 -11.96 -14.02
N LEU A 142 -14.67 -11.68 -13.10
CA LEU A 142 -14.53 -10.40 -12.43
C LEU A 142 -13.06 -10.01 -12.32
N SER A 143 -12.70 -8.87 -12.92
CA SER A 143 -11.35 -8.31 -12.87
C SER A 143 -11.06 -7.68 -11.52
N ALA A 144 -9.82 -7.80 -11.04
CA ALA A 144 -9.31 -7.13 -9.83
C ALA A 144 -8.69 -5.75 -10.15
N HIS A 145 -8.67 -5.33 -11.40
CA HIS A 145 -8.06 -4.08 -11.85
C HIS A 145 -9.03 -3.25 -12.69
N VAL A 146 -8.84 -1.92 -12.62
CA VAL A 146 -9.44 -1.00 -13.58
C VAL A 146 -8.62 -1.13 -14.87
N GLY A 147 -9.25 -1.54 -15.97
CA GLY A 147 -8.66 -1.58 -17.29
C GLY A 147 -8.35 -0.18 -17.81
#